data_076243bd0a19269d2da56cb4d2470d31
#
_entry.id   076243bd0a19269d2da56cb4d2470d31
#
_cell.length_a   1.000
_cell.length_b   1.000
_cell.length_c   1.000
_cell.angle_alpha   90.00
_cell.angle_beta   90.00
_cell.angle_gamma   90.00
#
_symmetry.space_group_name_H-M   'P 1'
#
loop_
_entity.id
_entity.type
_entity.pdbx_description
1 polymer ?
#
loop_
_entity_poly.entity_id
_entity_poly.type
_entity_poly.pdbx_seq_one_letter_code
_entity_poly.pdbx_strand_id
1 'polypeptide(L)'
;MEPTSSMFESIMYPTGLFTAPLRHLGTHVNLDSGAHDKSQTNPKNRLDSLGLPNNLQWRIDDADADGTRFFAVPTFAVGKPPLRVDVYIPDQLHHPAGLRAALQSHKALLVGGRELTKLGISRLILQRLHSWSNTYADGHLESTYFSLPFGSRIVLDAISSDIDKIPVHVVPNYDIERQWLTAAELQDLWQLTPDQWPPILDHSSLQLERQIHEAISVVRLAHLPDDASTFAFKSVSSDVKYFYHELHTLLTTPRHCHIMSPPLYVVTKQCRFGGRIGVCGFVLPFYPLGTLRDALQTGPRSLQSSSTPRFPLSDRLHWARQVLSALLHIRNSPMGFYTDLKPNNVLLTASASGSLDTLLVDFEQRGSWYSWSPPEIYYLEYLEILSTSHLVPLPNRTHYTAVLKSYLPSWAPQSRRARYGSSSSTTPSHGFSQPWTSLPLHEQESAQVFMFGKLLWCLLESVGFPNSCVTVETFREEPSDLSFPAFRRTPAPLRDCVRRCTAGAPEWRGRLPSVVRVGERLFPRGMTGRGGEEEGTAEQTQEAARAWWREEVGEAERFVYARVRRREGREEPGDEDVLGFLGERPTLVEVEEMLGSFVKAIMDSTES
;
A
#
# COMPACT_ATOMS: atom_id res chain seq x y z
N MET A 1 -4.53 -4.24 -1.73
CA MET A 1 -4.90 -4.12 -0.32
C MET A 1 -4.32 -5.32 0.39
N GLU A 2 -3.55 -5.10 1.44
CA GLU A 2 -3.03 -6.18 2.28
C GLU A 2 -4.17 -6.78 3.09
N PRO A 3 -4.18 -8.10 3.35
CA PRO A 3 -5.08 -8.63 4.34
C PRO A 3 -4.76 -7.93 5.67
N THR A 4 -5.76 -7.36 6.28
CA THR A 4 -5.57 -6.84 7.63
C THR A 4 -5.23 -8.00 8.56
N SER A 5 -4.37 -7.76 9.55
CA SER A 5 -4.07 -8.76 10.58
C SER A 5 -5.34 -9.38 11.13
N SER A 6 -6.38 -8.57 11.36
CA SER A 6 -7.67 -9.02 11.88
C SER A 6 -8.40 -9.99 10.96
N MET A 7 -8.30 -9.85 9.64
CA MET A 7 -8.92 -10.79 8.70
C MET A 7 -8.23 -12.13 8.70
N PHE A 8 -6.91 -12.14 8.57
CA PHE A 8 -6.11 -13.35 8.59
C PHE A 8 -6.30 -14.13 9.90
N GLU A 9 -6.19 -13.43 11.02
CA GLU A 9 -6.40 -13.97 12.37
C GLU A 9 -7.79 -14.56 12.54
N SER A 10 -8.82 -13.86 12.06
CA SER A 10 -10.21 -14.30 12.22
C SER A 10 -10.56 -15.48 11.33
N ILE A 11 -9.90 -15.64 10.17
CA ILE A 11 -10.08 -16.82 9.33
C ILE A 11 -9.42 -18.03 9.97
N MET A 12 -8.23 -17.86 10.52
CA MET A 12 -7.49 -18.94 11.18
C MET A 12 -8.12 -19.37 12.51
N TYR A 13 -8.56 -18.39 13.30
CA TYR A 13 -9.07 -18.61 14.65
C TYR A 13 -10.40 -17.89 14.87
N PRO A 14 -11.48 -18.31 14.18
CA PRO A 14 -12.76 -17.65 14.28
C PRO A 14 -13.29 -17.76 15.70
N THR A 15 -13.42 -16.62 16.37
CA THR A 15 -14.18 -16.47 17.60
C THR A 15 -15.55 -15.92 17.26
N GLY A 16 -16.62 -16.32 17.96
CA GLY A 16 -17.99 -15.84 17.70
C GLY A 16 -18.18 -14.31 17.84
N LEU A 17 -17.13 -13.60 18.29
CA LEU A 17 -17.11 -12.15 18.41
C LEU A 17 -16.72 -11.42 17.10
N PHE A 18 -16.09 -12.13 16.14
CA PHE A 18 -15.57 -11.53 14.92
C PHE A 18 -16.35 -12.01 13.69
N THR A 19 -17.35 -11.25 13.32
CA THR A 19 -18.07 -11.41 12.05
C THR A 19 -17.40 -10.70 10.87
N ALA A 20 -16.35 -9.91 11.12
CA ALA A 20 -15.65 -9.13 10.09
C ALA A 20 -15.13 -9.98 8.91
N PRO A 21 -14.52 -11.17 9.11
CA PRO A 21 -14.12 -12.03 7.99
C PRO A 21 -15.29 -12.51 7.15
N LEU A 22 -16.42 -12.77 7.78
CA LEU A 22 -17.63 -13.18 7.08
C LEU A 22 -18.13 -12.12 6.11
N ARG A 23 -17.88 -10.83 6.40
CA ARG A 23 -18.24 -9.72 5.48
C ARG A 23 -17.41 -9.74 4.22
N HIS A 24 -16.10 -9.88 4.37
CA HIS A 24 -15.18 -9.92 3.24
C HIS A 24 -15.33 -11.20 2.43
N LEU A 25 -15.74 -12.28 3.06
CA LEU A 25 -16.08 -13.53 2.39
C LEU A 25 -17.43 -13.47 1.66
N GLY A 26 -18.08 -12.30 1.62
CA GLY A 26 -19.39 -12.14 0.96
C GLY A 26 -20.49 -12.97 1.62
N THR A 27 -20.21 -13.55 2.77
CA THR A 27 -21.22 -14.16 3.57
C THR A 27 -22.12 -13.05 4.08
N HIS A 28 -23.14 -12.74 3.30
CA HIS A 28 -24.27 -12.06 3.85
C HIS A 28 -24.80 -12.98 4.95
N VAL A 29 -24.36 -12.75 6.18
CA VAL A 29 -25.22 -13.10 7.29
C VAL A 29 -26.56 -12.48 6.88
N ASN A 30 -27.55 -13.31 6.67
CA ASN A 30 -28.88 -12.86 6.28
C ASN A 30 -29.38 -11.95 7.41
N LEU A 31 -28.97 -10.70 7.40
CA LEU A 31 -29.52 -9.64 8.22
C LEU A 31 -30.84 -9.16 7.61
N ASP A 32 -31.47 -10.00 6.77
CA ASP A 32 -32.80 -9.81 6.18
C ASP A 32 -33.94 -9.78 7.18
N SER A 33 -33.64 -9.75 8.47
CA SER A 33 -34.69 -9.49 9.48
C SER A 33 -35.03 -8.00 9.66
N GLY A 34 -34.30 -7.09 9.05
CA GLY A 34 -34.67 -5.68 8.97
C GLY A 34 -35.33 -5.40 7.61
N ALA A 35 -36.55 -4.92 7.60
CA ALA A 35 -37.24 -4.51 6.40
C ALA A 35 -36.31 -3.66 5.52
N HIS A 36 -35.76 -4.27 4.48
CA HIS A 36 -34.97 -3.57 3.47
C HIS A 36 -35.89 -2.51 2.87
N ASP A 37 -35.63 -1.25 3.16
CA ASP A 37 -36.36 -0.17 2.56
C ASP A 37 -36.14 -0.19 1.04
N LYS A 38 -37.09 -0.80 0.33
CA LYS A 38 -37.07 -0.88 -1.14
C LYS A 38 -36.95 0.49 -1.81
N SER A 39 -37.22 1.59 -1.06
CA SER A 39 -36.98 2.94 -1.53
C SER A 39 -35.52 3.24 -1.79
N GLN A 40 -34.61 2.59 -1.06
CA GLN A 40 -33.14 2.75 -1.23
C GLN A 40 -32.62 2.05 -2.51
N THR A 41 -33.32 1.06 -3.02
CA THR A 41 -33.01 0.42 -4.30
C THR A 41 -33.72 1.08 -5.49
N ASN A 42 -34.56 2.06 -5.24
CA ASN A 42 -35.19 2.85 -6.31
C ASN A 42 -34.12 3.66 -7.03
N PRO A 43 -33.99 3.58 -8.38
CA PRO A 43 -33.03 4.36 -9.15
C PRO A 43 -33.08 5.87 -8.88
N LYS A 44 -34.22 6.41 -8.46
CA LYS A 44 -34.37 7.83 -8.08
C LYS A 44 -33.73 8.16 -6.71
N ASN A 45 -33.51 7.17 -5.85
CA ASN A 45 -32.97 7.33 -4.51
C ASN A 45 -31.57 6.74 -4.40
N ARG A 46 -30.93 6.36 -5.52
CA ARG A 46 -29.56 5.86 -5.52
C ARG A 46 -28.58 6.96 -5.13
N LEU A 47 -27.55 6.60 -4.37
CA LEU A 47 -26.48 7.53 -3.96
C LEU A 47 -25.77 8.16 -5.16
N ASP A 48 -25.66 7.44 -6.28
CA ASP A 48 -25.06 7.92 -7.51
C ASP A 48 -25.93 8.96 -8.26
N SER A 49 -27.20 9.10 -7.92
CA SER A 49 -28.11 10.12 -8.44
C SER A 49 -28.17 11.41 -7.61
N LEU A 50 -27.45 11.46 -6.48
CA LEU A 50 -27.41 12.65 -5.64
C LEU A 50 -26.81 13.84 -6.41
N GLY A 51 -27.56 14.94 -6.50
CA GLY A 51 -27.06 16.21 -7.00
C GLY A 51 -26.03 16.81 -6.06
N LEU A 52 -25.09 17.58 -6.59
CA LEU A 52 -24.16 18.32 -5.75
C LEU A 52 -24.63 19.78 -5.60
N PRO A 53 -24.48 20.42 -4.41
CA PRO A 53 -24.69 21.85 -4.25
C PRO A 53 -23.80 22.66 -5.20
N ASN A 54 -24.30 23.80 -5.67
CA ASN A 54 -23.58 24.64 -6.63
C ASN A 54 -22.28 25.23 -6.05
N ASN A 55 -22.21 25.49 -4.75
CA ASN A 55 -21.06 26.07 -4.05
C ASN A 55 -20.61 25.11 -2.95
N LEU A 56 -19.94 24.04 -3.33
CA LEU A 56 -19.38 23.09 -2.37
C LEU A 56 -18.31 23.75 -1.49
N GLN A 57 -18.46 23.59 -0.19
CA GLN A 57 -17.44 24.00 0.80
C GLN A 57 -16.32 22.99 0.97
N TRP A 58 -16.44 21.81 0.35
CA TRP A 58 -15.49 20.71 0.41
C TRP A 58 -15.24 20.13 -0.97
N ARG A 59 -14.05 19.57 -1.14
CA ARG A 59 -13.71 18.73 -2.30
C ARG A 59 -13.10 17.44 -1.80
N ILE A 60 -13.21 16.37 -2.57
CA ILE A 60 -12.50 15.10 -2.31
C ILE A 60 -11.35 15.03 -3.31
N ASP A 61 -10.13 15.03 -2.80
CA ASP A 61 -8.92 14.97 -3.62
C ASP A 61 -8.54 13.52 -3.94
N ASP A 62 -8.70 12.58 -2.99
CA ASP A 62 -8.47 11.15 -3.17
C ASP A 62 -9.15 10.33 -2.04
N ALA A 63 -8.97 9.01 -2.05
CA ALA A 63 -9.45 8.09 -1.02
C ALA A 63 -8.46 6.95 -0.83
N ASP A 64 -8.49 6.32 0.35
CA ASP A 64 -7.69 5.13 0.59
C ASP A 64 -8.26 3.90 -0.13
N ALA A 65 -7.42 2.87 -0.17
CA ALA A 65 -7.73 1.61 -0.83
C ALA A 65 -8.92 0.88 -0.20
N ASP A 66 -9.16 1.06 1.08
CA ASP A 66 -10.22 0.38 1.84
C ASP A 66 -11.58 1.03 1.65
N GLY A 67 -11.58 2.26 1.10
CA GLY A 67 -12.79 3.01 0.88
C GLY A 67 -13.52 3.44 2.13
N THR A 68 -12.80 3.43 3.23
CA THR A 68 -13.29 3.91 4.52
C THR A 68 -12.77 5.29 4.86
N ARG A 69 -11.72 5.75 4.15
CA ARG A 69 -11.06 7.03 4.39
C ARG A 69 -11.00 7.87 3.12
N PHE A 70 -11.42 9.11 3.21
CA PHE A 70 -11.46 10.06 2.12
C PHE A 70 -10.65 11.30 2.45
N PHE A 71 -9.84 11.77 1.51
CA PHE A 71 -9.07 13.01 1.64
C PHE A 71 -9.96 14.17 1.21
N ALA A 72 -10.90 14.50 2.08
CA ALA A 72 -11.81 15.63 1.87
C ALA A 72 -11.17 16.91 2.43
N VAL A 73 -10.96 17.88 1.55
CA VAL A 73 -10.31 19.15 1.86
C VAL A 73 -11.35 20.27 1.79
N PRO A 74 -11.52 21.08 2.86
CA PRO A 74 -12.40 22.22 2.79
C PRO A 74 -11.82 23.31 1.87
N THR A 75 -12.67 24.02 1.15
CA THR A 75 -12.24 25.02 0.17
C THR A 75 -11.45 26.18 0.80
N PHE A 76 -11.75 26.51 2.07
CA PHE A 76 -10.98 27.53 2.82
C PHE A 76 -9.55 27.07 3.19
N ALA A 77 -9.23 25.78 3.09
CA ALA A 77 -7.89 25.28 3.37
C ALA A 77 -6.92 25.43 2.19
N VAL A 78 -7.44 25.68 0.98
CA VAL A 78 -6.61 25.92 -0.21
C VAL A 78 -5.81 27.21 -0.03
N GLY A 79 -4.52 27.17 -0.31
CA GLY A 79 -3.62 28.30 -0.08
C GLY A 79 -3.21 28.52 1.39
N LYS A 80 -3.67 27.68 2.33
CA LYS A 80 -3.28 27.67 3.74
C LYS A 80 -2.42 26.45 4.06
N PRO A 81 -1.76 26.41 5.22
CA PRO A 81 -0.96 25.26 5.59
C PRO A 81 -1.74 23.95 5.56
N PRO A 82 -1.18 22.88 4.98
CA PRO A 82 -1.86 21.59 4.91
C PRO A 82 -2.09 21.03 6.32
N LEU A 83 -3.33 20.72 6.65
CA LEU A 83 -3.68 20.00 7.86
C LEU A 83 -4.31 18.68 7.46
N ARG A 84 -3.72 17.59 7.90
CA ARG A 84 -4.28 16.29 7.66
C ARG A 84 -5.49 16.06 8.57
N VAL A 85 -6.66 16.11 7.98
CA VAL A 85 -7.94 15.74 8.59
C VAL A 85 -8.67 14.85 7.60
N ASP A 86 -8.66 13.56 7.85
CA ASP A 86 -9.31 12.60 6.97
C ASP A 86 -10.79 12.47 7.31
N VAL A 87 -11.65 12.32 6.31
CA VAL A 87 -13.04 11.94 6.50
C VAL A 87 -13.15 10.42 6.49
N TYR A 88 -13.75 9.86 7.53
CA TYR A 88 -13.81 8.44 7.76
C TYR A 88 -15.24 7.94 7.83
N ILE A 89 -15.56 6.87 7.12
CA ILE A 89 -16.81 6.13 7.25
C ILE A 89 -16.49 4.77 7.85
N PRO A 90 -16.87 4.53 9.12
CA PRO A 90 -16.65 3.23 9.74
C PRO A 90 -17.44 2.15 9.00
N ASP A 91 -16.85 0.96 8.92
CA ASP A 91 -17.56 -0.19 8.39
C ASP A 91 -18.72 -0.56 9.32
N GLN A 92 -19.92 -0.60 8.76
CA GLN A 92 -21.14 -0.81 9.51
C GLN A 92 -21.83 -2.13 9.12
N LEU A 93 -21.78 -3.09 10.03
CA LEU A 93 -22.33 -4.44 9.87
C LEU A 93 -23.80 -4.49 9.52
N HIS A 94 -24.56 -3.58 10.11
CA HIS A 94 -26.01 -3.56 10.04
C HIS A 94 -26.58 -2.85 8.80
N HIS A 95 -25.70 -2.29 7.96
CA HIS A 95 -26.20 -1.71 6.70
C HIS A 95 -26.70 -2.79 5.74
N PRO A 96 -27.83 -2.56 5.06
CA PRO A 96 -28.29 -3.43 3.98
C PRO A 96 -27.20 -3.68 2.94
N ALA A 97 -27.18 -4.91 2.39
CA ALA A 97 -26.13 -5.32 1.43
C ALA A 97 -26.00 -4.36 0.24
N GLY A 98 -27.13 -3.87 -0.31
CA GLY A 98 -27.14 -2.90 -1.41
C GLY A 98 -26.51 -1.56 -1.03
N LEU A 99 -26.75 -1.07 0.18
CA LEU A 99 -26.12 0.16 0.68
C LEU A 99 -24.63 -0.06 0.93
N ARG A 100 -24.24 -1.17 1.53
CA ARG A 100 -22.81 -1.53 1.70
C ARG A 100 -22.09 -1.61 0.37
N ALA A 101 -22.70 -2.25 -0.64
CA ALA A 101 -22.14 -2.31 -1.98
C ALA A 101 -21.96 -0.93 -2.63
N ALA A 102 -22.91 -0.01 -2.40
CA ALA A 102 -22.83 1.37 -2.87
C ALA A 102 -21.76 2.19 -2.14
N LEU A 103 -21.50 1.87 -0.86
CA LEU A 103 -20.50 2.52 -0.02
C LEU A 103 -19.11 1.90 -0.18
N GLN A 104 -19.01 0.67 -0.69
CA GLN A 104 -17.72 0.03 -0.94
C GLN A 104 -16.98 0.76 -2.07
N SER A 105 -15.92 1.39 -1.72
CA SER A 105 -15.15 2.24 -2.62
C SER A 105 -13.98 1.52 -3.30
N HIS A 106 -13.85 0.18 -3.15
CA HIS A 106 -12.92 -0.55 -4.01
C HIS A 106 -13.19 -0.31 -5.50
N LYS A 107 -14.42 0.13 -5.86
CA LYS A 107 -14.73 0.70 -7.17
C LYS A 107 -14.03 2.04 -7.42
N ALA A 108 -13.74 2.82 -6.40
CA ALA A 108 -13.01 4.09 -6.52
C ALA A 108 -11.56 3.86 -6.98
N LEU A 109 -10.91 2.83 -6.48
CA LEU A 109 -9.55 2.45 -6.90
C LEU A 109 -9.44 2.05 -8.37
N LEU A 110 -10.54 1.55 -8.94
CA LEU A 110 -10.60 1.14 -10.35
C LEU A 110 -10.87 2.31 -11.30
N VAL A 111 -11.31 3.44 -10.76
CA VAL A 111 -11.82 4.57 -11.55
C VAL A 111 -10.75 5.63 -11.77
N GLY A 112 -9.71 5.68 -10.94
CA GLY A 112 -8.71 6.75 -10.94
C GLY A 112 -9.28 8.08 -10.41
N GLY A 113 -8.41 8.93 -9.87
CA GLY A 113 -8.82 10.17 -9.16
C GLY A 113 -9.74 11.13 -9.91
N ARG A 114 -9.76 11.08 -11.24
CA ARG A 114 -10.61 11.96 -12.07
C ARG A 114 -12.11 11.64 -11.99
N GLU A 115 -12.47 10.44 -11.62
CA GLU A 115 -13.87 10.02 -11.55
C GLU A 115 -14.37 9.80 -10.12
N LEU A 116 -13.49 10.00 -9.12
CA LEU A 116 -13.84 9.83 -7.71
C LEU A 116 -15.06 10.67 -7.32
N THR A 117 -15.15 11.91 -7.78
CA THR A 117 -16.28 12.80 -7.52
C THR A 117 -17.60 12.36 -8.17
N LYS A 118 -17.55 11.43 -9.12
CA LYS A 118 -18.74 10.86 -9.76
C LYS A 118 -19.37 9.72 -8.96
N LEU A 119 -18.63 9.19 -7.98
CA LEU A 119 -19.13 8.09 -7.14
C LEU A 119 -20.23 8.57 -6.20
N GLY A 120 -21.23 7.73 -5.99
CA GLY A 120 -22.32 8.02 -5.09
C GLY A 120 -21.87 8.30 -3.66
N ILE A 121 -20.87 7.54 -3.17
CA ILE A 121 -20.27 7.74 -1.84
C ILE A 121 -19.60 9.12 -1.70
N SER A 122 -18.86 9.56 -2.71
CA SER A 122 -18.21 10.87 -2.70
C SER A 122 -19.24 12.01 -2.67
N ARG A 123 -20.32 11.86 -3.42
CA ARG A 123 -21.43 12.84 -3.42
C ARG A 123 -22.13 12.89 -2.07
N LEU A 124 -22.38 11.74 -1.45
CA LEU A 124 -22.96 11.67 -0.10
C LEU A 124 -22.06 12.37 0.92
N ILE A 125 -20.76 12.11 0.91
CA ILE A 125 -19.79 12.76 1.79
C ILE A 125 -19.82 14.28 1.57
N LEU A 126 -19.70 14.73 0.34
CA LEU A 126 -19.66 16.16 0.01
C LEU A 126 -20.95 16.88 0.42
N GLN A 127 -22.11 16.28 0.17
CA GLN A 127 -23.39 16.86 0.61
C GLN A 127 -23.47 16.91 2.13
N ARG A 128 -23.11 15.83 2.80
CA ARG A 128 -23.17 15.79 4.28
C ARG A 128 -22.21 16.78 4.93
N LEU A 129 -20.96 16.85 4.44
CA LEU A 129 -20.00 17.84 4.92
C LEU A 129 -20.47 19.28 4.64
N HIS A 130 -21.07 19.52 3.49
CA HIS A 130 -21.62 20.83 3.16
C HIS A 130 -22.77 21.22 4.11
N SER A 131 -23.75 20.33 4.31
CA SER A 131 -24.85 20.55 5.27
C SER A 131 -24.34 20.78 6.69
N TRP A 132 -23.40 19.95 7.14
CA TRP A 132 -22.77 20.09 8.45
C TRP A 132 -22.01 21.41 8.59
N SER A 133 -21.26 21.83 7.58
CA SER A 133 -20.52 23.10 7.58
C SER A 133 -21.44 24.31 7.75
N ASN A 134 -22.63 24.26 7.14
CA ASN A 134 -23.62 25.34 7.25
C ASN A 134 -24.24 25.46 8.66
N THR A 135 -23.99 24.51 9.57
CA THR A 135 -24.40 24.63 10.97
C THR A 135 -23.48 25.54 11.80
N TYR A 136 -22.31 25.86 11.27
CA TYR A 136 -21.36 26.77 11.93
C TYR A 136 -21.64 28.23 11.57
N ALA A 137 -21.45 29.12 12.54
CA ALA A 137 -21.41 30.54 12.25
C ALA A 137 -20.20 30.91 11.38
N ASP A 138 -20.25 32.03 10.68
CA ASP A 138 -19.21 32.50 9.78
C ASP A 138 -17.81 32.49 10.45
N GLY A 139 -16.85 31.84 9.82
CA GLY A 139 -15.47 31.71 10.28
C GLY A 139 -15.22 30.72 11.44
N HIS A 140 -16.27 30.22 12.10
CA HIS A 140 -16.10 29.32 13.24
C HIS A 140 -15.65 27.92 12.80
N LEU A 141 -16.13 27.42 11.68
CA LEU A 141 -15.70 26.14 11.11
C LEU A 141 -14.19 26.15 10.78
N GLU A 142 -13.72 27.23 10.15
CA GLU A 142 -12.31 27.38 9.78
C GLU A 142 -11.41 27.38 11.02
N SER A 143 -11.76 28.15 12.04
CA SER A 143 -10.99 28.20 13.30
C SER A 143 -11.00 26.84 14.01
N THR A 144 -12.13 26.14 14.02
CA THR A 144 -12.27 24.79 14.58
C THR A 144 -11.39 23.80 13.82
N TYR A 145 -11.45 23.80 12.48
CA TYR A 145 -10.68 22.89 11.63
C TYR A 145 -9.17 23.06 11.87
N PHE A 146 -8.65 24.30 11.81
CA PHE A 146 -7.23 24.56 12.02
C PHE A 146 -6.78 24.44 13.49
N SER A 147 -7.71 24.34 14.45
CA SER A 147 -7.37 24.02 15.84
C SER A 147 -7.10 22.54 16.09
N LEU A 148 -7.49 21.65 15.18
CA LEU A 148 -7.33 20.21 15.33
C LEU A 148 -5.84 19.80 15.31
N PRO A 149 -5.47 18.76 16.07
CA PRO A 149 -4.18 18.12 15.94
C PRO A 149 -4.01 17.48 14.56
N PHE A 150 -2.78 17.36 14.11
CA PHE A 150 -2.44 16.69 12.86
C PHE A 150 -2.84 15.20 12.89
N GLY A 151 -3.56 14.73 11.89
CA GLY A 151 -4.07 13.35 11.80
C GLY A 151 -5.42 13.13 12.49
N SER A 152 -6.12 14.21 12.87
CA SER A 152 -7.52 14.16 13.35
C SER A 152 -8.46 13.62 12.27
N ARG A 153 -9.66 13.25 12.66
CA ARG A 153 -10.65 12.64 11.77
C ARG A 153 -12.01 13.32 11.88
N ILE A 154 -12.71 13.37 10.77
CA ILE A 154 -14.14 13.63 10.72
C ILE A 154 -14.82 12.30 10.41
N VAL A 155 -15.66 11.82 11.29
CA VAL A 155 -16.32 10.51 11.18
C VAL A 155 -17.76 10.71 10.80
N LEU A 156 -18.16 10.15 9.66
CA LEU A 156 -19.55 10.02 9.25
C LEU A 156 -20.07 8.67 9.73
N ASP A 157 -20.84 8.69 10.81
CA ASP A 157 -21.37 7.48 11.44
C ASP A 157 -22.83 7.24 11.03
N ALA A 158 -23.31 5.99 11.21
CA ALA A 158 -24.71 5.60 10.99
C ALA A 158 -25.29 6.13 9.64
N ILE A 159 -24.61 5.78 8.53
CA ILE A 159 -25.02 6.22 7.18
C ILE A 159 -26.50 5.95 6.93
N SER A 160 -27.21 6.96 6.45
CA SER A 160 -28.66 6.96 6.19
C SER A 160 -28.95 7.48 4.78
N SER A 161 -30.10 7.09 4.23
CA SER A 161 -30.65 7.70 3.01
C SER A 161 -31.07 9.16 3.20
N ASP A 162 -31.39 9.55 4.44
CA ASP A 162 -31.58 10.94 4.85
C ASP A 162 -30.23 11.51 5.29
N ILE A 163 -29.61 12.28 4.40
CA ILE A 163 -28.24 12.79 4.56
C ILE A 163 -28.13 13.66 5.82
N ASP A 164 -29.14 14.43 6.14
CA ASP A 164 -29.11 15.34 7.29
C ASP A 164 -29.13 14.60 8.63
N LYS A 165 -29.59 13.36 8.64
CA LYS A 165 -29.56 12.48 9.82
C LYS A 165 -28.24 11.75 10.04
N ILE A 166 -27.30 11.82 9.11
CA ILE A 166 -25.99 11.20 9.27
C ILE A 166 -25.20 11.97 10.34
N PRO A 167 -24.84 11.38 11.49
CA PRO A 167 -24.03 12.05 12.48
C PRO A 167 -22.64 12.39 11.95
N VAL A 168 -22.11 13.55 12.29
CA VAL A 168 -20.75 13.98 11.97
C VAL A 168 -20.01 14.22 13.27
N HIS A 169 -18.97 13.45 13.50
CA HIS A 169 -18.15 13.53 14.70
C HIS A 169 -16.73 14.00 14.35
N VAL A 170 -16.28 15.06 15.00
CA VAL A 170 -14.89 15.51 14.92
C VAL A 170 -14.12 14.78 16.01
N VAL A 171 -13.11 14.00 15.63
CA VAL A 171 -12.28 13.18 16.52
C VAL A 171 -10.85 13.70 16.52
N PRO A 172 -10.44 14.51 17.51
CA PRO A 172 -9.06 14.96 17.64
C PRO A 172 -8.11 13.78 17.90
N ASN A 173 -6.98 13.76 17.21
CA ASN A 173 -5.94 12.74 17.40
C ASN A 173 -4.62 13.38 17.81
N TYR A 174 -4.23 13.20 19.06
CA TYR A 174 -2.98 13.73 19.59
C TYR A 174 -1.82 12.73 19.54
N ASP A 175 -2.07 11.48 19.18
CA ASP A 175 -1.06 10.42 19.29
C ASP A 175 0.10 10.61 18.31
N ILE A 176 -0.15 11.16 17.13
CA ILE A 176 0.89 11.47 16.13
C ILE A 176 1.79 12.60 16.66
N GLU A 177 1.20 13.74 17.05
CA GLU A 177 1.97 14.89 17.53
C GLU A 177 2.77 14.60 18.82
N ARG A 178 2.29 13.69 19.67
CA ARG A 178 3.01 13.25 20.87
C ARG A 178 4.29 12.50 20.58
N GLN A 179 4.35 11.80 19.45
CA GLN A 179 5.49 11.00 19.04
C GLN A 179 6.55 11.82 18.29
N TRP A 180 6.23 13.02 17.81
CA TRP A 180 7.18 13.82 17.06
C TRP A 180 8.41 14.16 17.89
N LEU A 181 9.56 14.17 17.22
CA LEU A 181 10.84 14.61 17.75
C LEU A 181 11.18 15.98 17.16
N THR A 182 11.95 16.77 17.88
CA THR A 182 12.52 18.01 17.36
C THR A 182 13.61 17.73 16.33
N ALA A 183 13.95 18.71 15.51
CA ALA A 183 15.06 18.58 14.58
C ALA A 183 16.39 18.28 15.29
N ALA A 184 16.64 18.92 16.42
CA ALA A 184 17.85 18.69 17.22
C ALA A 184 17.90 17.24 17.77
N GLU A 185 16.78 16.73 18.32
CA GLU A 185 16.72 15.33 18.79
C GLU A 185 17.00 14.33 17.66
N LEU A 186 16.54 14.60 16.43
CA LEU A 186 16.79 13.73 15.27
C LEU A 186 18.24 13.85 14.79
N GLN A 187 18.81 15.04 14.73
CA GLN A 187 20.21 15.25 14.37
C GLN A 187 21.15 14.52 15.33
N ASP A 188 20.92 14.68 16.63
CA ASP A 188 21.69 14.00 17.67
C ASP A 188 21.56 12.46 17.58
N LEU A 189 20.32 11.98 17.37
CA LEU A 189 20.04 10.54 17.24
C LEU A 189 20.75 9.92 16.05
N TRP A 190 20.80 10.62 14.92
CA TRP A 190 21.40 10.15 13.67
C TRP A 190 22.87 10.56 13.51
N GLN A 191 23.40 11.33 14.45
CA GLN A 191 24.77 11.86 14.43
C GLN A 191 25.09 12.61 13.13
N LEU A 192 24.09 13.35 12.60
CA LEU A 192 24.26 14.15 11.39
C LEU A 192 24.87 15.51 11.71
N THR A 193 25.79 15.93 10.86
CA THR A 193 26.38 17.27 10.94
C THR A 193 25.39 18.33 10.42
N PRO A 194 25.49 19.60 10.85
CA PRO A 194 24.56 20.65 10.41
C PRO A 194 24.46 20.84 8.90
N ASP A 195 25.54 20.57 8.16
CA ASP A 195 25.59 20.67 6.69
C ASP A 195 24.88 19.51 5.98
N GLN A 196 24.69 18.39 6.67
CA GLN A 196 23.89 17.25 6.18
C GLN A 196 22.39 17.44 6.41
N TRP A 197 21.99 18.40 7.25
CA TRP A 197 20.60 18.66 7.57
C TRP A 197 19.99 19.69 6.62
N PRO A 198 18.83 19.39 5.98
CA PRO A 198 18.17 20.35 5.09
C PRO A 198 17.70 21.60 5.86
N PRO A 199 17.53 22.75 5.18
CA PRO A 199 16.91 23.91 5.79
C PRO A 199 15.55 23.57 6.42
N ILE A 200 15.26 24.20 7.56
CA ILE A 200 14.01 23.99 8.30
C ILE A 200 12.99 25.03 7.85
N LEU A 201 11.78 24.57 7.51
CA LEU A 201 10.61 25.42 7.28
C LEU A 201 9.60 25.22 8.41
N ASP A 202 8.96 26.31 8.81
CA ASP A 202 7.74 26.20 9.61
C ASP A 202 6.58 25.73 8.71
N HIS A 203 5.72 24.87 9.24
CA HIS A 203 4.56 24.35 8.54
C HIS A 203 3.64 25.45 7.98
N SER A 204 3.55 26.61 8.65
CA SER A 204 2.79 27.77 8.18
C SER A 204 3.30 28.39 6.88
N SER A 205 4.54 28.07 6.48
CA SER A 205 5.12 28.52 5.20
C SER A 205 4.64 27.70 3.99
N LEU A 206 3.90 26.62 4.22
CA LEU A 206 3.34 25.79 3.15
C LEU A 206 1.95 26.26 2.77
N GLN A 207 1.63 26.25 1.49
CA GLN A 207 0.32 26.55 0.93
C GLN A 207 -0.21 25.30 0.23
N LEU A 208 -1.29 24.71 0.76
CA LEU A 208 -1.92 23.51 0.21
C LEU A 208 -2.58 23.83 -1.15
N GLU A 209 -2.22 23.07 -2.18
CA GLU A 209 -2.95 23.02 -3.43
C GLU A 209 -3.94 21.84 -3.46
N ARG A 210 -3.44 20.63 -3.22
CA ARG A 210 -4.25 19.41 -3.16
C ARG A 210 -3.55 18.32 -2.36
N GLN A 211 -4.33 17.38 -1.86
CA GLN A 211 -3.84 16.15 -1.24
C GLN A 211 -3.94 15.01 -2.27
N ILE A 212 -2.85 14.30 -2.55
CA ILE A 212 -2.80 13.24 -3.56
C ILE A 212 -2.67 11.83 -2.98
N HIS A 213 -2.33 11.73 -1.71
CA HIS A 213 -2.23 10.47 -0.97
C HIS A 213 -2.37 10.78 0.52
N GLU A 214 -2.58 9.76 1.35
CA GLU A 214 -2.71 9.95 2.80
C GLU A 214 -1.50 10.68 3.43
N ALA A 215 -0.30 10.47 2.90
CA ALA A 215 0.94 11.08 3.39
C ALA A 215 1.46 12.22 2.50
N ILE A 216 0.90 12.44 1.30
CA ILE A 216 1.45 13.35 0.29
C ILE A 216 0.46 14.45 -0.07
N SER A 217 0.89 15.69 0.12
CA SER A 217 0.18 16.88 -0.37
C SER A 217 1.02 17.63 -1.40
N VAL A 218 0.39 18.17 -2.43
CA VAL A 218 1.01 19.13 -3.33
C VAL A 218 0.90 20.51 -2.71
N VAL A 219 2.03 21.19 -2.57
CA VAL A 219 2.14 22.47 -1.89
C VAL A 219 2.94 23.48 -2.71
N ARG A 220 2.69 24.77 -2.45
CA ARG A 220 3.61 25.87 -2.77
C ARG A 220 4.29 26.37 -1.49
N LEU A 221 5.40 27.09 -1.67
CA LEU A 221 6.11 27.70 -0.57
C LEU A 221 5.81 29.21 -0.55
N ALA A 222 5.30 29.71 0.58
CA ALA A 222 4.82 31.08 0.71
C ALA A 222 5.89 32.18 0.42
N HIS A 223 7.17 31.82 0.51
CA HIS A 223 8.29 32.73 0.25
C HIS A 223 8.76 32.74 -1.22
N LEU A 224 8.19 31.88 -2.06
CA LEU A 224 8.50 31.83 -3.49
C LEU A 224 7.40 32.57 -4.28
N PRO A 225 7.72 33.10 -5.48
CA PRO A 225 6.74 33.70 -6.37
C PRO A 225 5.59 32.74 -6.71
N ASP A 226 4.40 33.28 -7.02
CA ASP A 226 3.20 32.49 -7.34
C ASP A 226 3.35 31.60 -8.59
N ASP A 227 4.26 31.92 -9.50
CA ASP A 227 4.62 31.15 -10.68
C ASP A 227 5.70 30.08 -10.41
N ALA A 228 6.17 29.98 -9.17
CA ALA A 228 7.18 29.01 -8.78
C ALA A 228 6.64 27.58 -8.84
N SER A 229 7.58 26.63 -8.92
CA SER A 229 7.30 25.20 -8.96
C SER A 229 6.50 24.73 -7.76
N THR A 230 5.65 23.74 -7.97
CA THR A 230 4.97 23.00 -6.90
C THR A 230 5.89 21.93 -6.34
N PHE A 231 5.64 21.55 -5.08
CA PHE A 231 6.44 20.59 -4.32
C PHE A 231 5.56 19.51 -3.74
N ALA A 232 6.15 18.35 -3.45
CA ALA A 232 5.50 17.29 -2.68
C ALA A 232 5.86 17.46 -1.20
N PHE A 233 4.86 17.68 -0.36
CA PHE A 233 5.01 17.66 1.08
C PHE A 233 4.63 16.26 1.58
N LYS A 234 5.62 15.47 2.01
CA LYS A 234 5.39 14.19 2.68
C LYS A 234 5.27 14.44 4.18
N SER A 235 4.16 13.97 4.74
CA SER A 235 3.84 14.12 6.15
C SER A 235 3.63 12.77 6.82
N VAL A 236 3.72 12.74 8.14
CA VAL A 236 3.43 11.52 8.90
C VAL A 236 1.98 11.10 8.70
N SER A 237 1.75 9.87 8.28
CA SER A 237 0.40 9.34 8.07
C SER A 237 -0.12 8.52 9.25
N SER A 238 0.68 7.62 9.80
CA SER A 238 0.26 6.74 10.90
C SER A 238 1.39 6.50 11.90
N ASP A 239 2.45 5.84 11.47
CA ASP A 239 3.55 5.40 12.33
C ASP A 239 4.77 6.30 12.13
N VAL A 240 5.02 7.18 13.09
CA VAL A 240 6.12 8.17 13.08
C VAL A 240 7.49 7.52 12.83
N LYS A 241 7.70 6.30 13.30
CA LYS A 241 8.97 5.59 13.17
C LYS A 241 9.38 5.33 11.71
N TYR A 242 8.42 4.98 10.85
CA TYR A 242 8.71 4.72 9.44
C TYR A 242 9.01 6.01 8.68
N PHE A 243 8.25 7.04 8.98
CA PHE A 243 8.49 8.37 8.42
C PHE A 243 9.89 8.91 8.77
N TYR A 244 10.32 8.79 10.04
CA TYR A 244 11.68 9.21 10.43
C TYR A 244 12.75 8.31 9.83
N HIS A 245 12.47 7.02 9.68
CA HIS A 245 13.39 6.11 9.00
C HIS A 245 13.60 6.53 7.54
N GLU A 246 12.52 6.85 6.81
CA GLU A 246 12.63 7.35 5.44
C GLU A 246 13.42 8.65 5.36
N LEU A 247 13.12 9.62 6.23
CA LEU A 247 13.88 10.86 6.29
C LEU A 247 15.39 10.58 6.50
N HIS A 248 15.72 9.74 7.45
CA HIS A 248 17.11 9.33 7.71
C HIS A 248 17.74 8.66 6.47
N THR A 249 17.03 7.73 5.85
CA THR A 249 17.48 7.03 4.65
C THR A 249 17.78 7.99 3.50
N LEU A 250 16.86 8.92 3.22
CA LEU A 250 17.05 9.92 2.16
C LEU A 250 18.22 10.87 2.44
N LEU A 251 18.52 11.15 3.71
CA LEU A 251 19.65 12.02 4.09
C LEU A 251 21.01 11.31 4.02
N THR A 252 21.03 9.99 4.25
CA THR A 252 22.27 9.21 4.38
C THR A 252 22.62 8.38 3.15
N THR A 253 21.64 8.09 2.28
CA THR A 253 21.89 7.33 1.04
C THR A 253 22.64 8.19 0.02
N PRO A 254 23.73 7.70 -0.58
CA PRO A 254 24.42 8.42 -1.64
C PRO A 254 23.49 8.73 -2.82
N ARG A 255 23.68 9.89 -3.45
CA ARG A 255 22.82 10.33 -4.57
C ARG A 255 22.92 9.40 -5.78
N HIS A 256 21.78 9.14 -6.40
CA HIS A 256 21.68 8.39 -7.65
C HIS A 256 20.57 8.99 -8.53
N CYS A 257 20.73 9.02 -9.84
CA CYS A 257 19.80 9.68 -10.77
C CYS A 257 18.41 9.03 -10.81
N HIS A 258 18.28 7.76 -10.41
CA HIS A 258 17.02 7.01 -10.38
C HIS A 258 16.51 6.74 -8.96
N ILE A 259 17.01 7.49 -7.97
CA ILE A 259 16.56 7.46 -6.58
C ILE A 259 16.16 8.87 -6.16
N MET A 260 15.05 8.98 -5.41
CA MET A 260 14.59 10.26 -4.89
C MET A 260 15.73 11.01 -4.19
N SER A 261 15.90 12.26 -4.53
CA SER A 261 16.91 13.11 -3.90
C SER A 261 16.59 13.37 -2.43
N PRO A 262 17.59 13.71 -1.61
CA PRO A 262 17.35 14.20 -0.26
C PRO A 262 16.30 15.31 -0.23
N PRO A 263 15.54 15.44 0.87
CA PRO A 263 14.55 16.49 1.02
C PRO A 263 15.15 17.90 0.83
N LEU A 264 14.39 18.76 0.18
CA LEU A 264 14.74 20.16 0.01
C LEU A 264 14.63 20.92 1.34
N TYR A 265 13.64 20.56 2.14
CA TYR A 265 13.38 21.15 3.46
C TYR A 265 12.83 20.09 4.42
N VAL A 266 13.17 20.23 5.68
CA VAL A 266 12.49 19.57 6.79
C VAL A 266 11.44 20.52 7.34
N VAL A 267 10.23 20.03 7.58
CA VAL A 267 9.10 20.86 8.03
C VAL A 267 8.80 20.58 9.49
N THR A 268 8.73 21.67 10.27
CA THR A 268 8.41 21.63 11.70
C THR A 268 7.07 22.29 11.97
N LYS A 269 6.38 21.82 13.00
CA LYS A 269 5.10 22.39 13.47
C LYS A 269 5.06 22.40 14.97
N GLN A 270 4.47 23.44 15.54
CA GLN A 270 4.14 23.47 16.96
C GLN A 270 3.03 22.46 17.27
N CYS A 271 3.31 21.50 18.16
CA CYS A 271 2.33 20.52 18.61
C CYS A 271 1.19 21.20 19.36
N ARG A 272 -0.02 20.75 19.16
CA ARG A 272 -1.20 21.21 19.92
C ARG A 272 -1.17 20.75 21.37
N PHE A 273 -0.39 19.72 21.67
CA PHE A 273 -0.16 19.24 23.03
C PHE A 273 1.28 19.53 23.46
N GLY A 274 1.44 20.17 24.60
CA GLY A 274 2.75 20.45 25.21
C GLY A 274 3.58 21.55 24.54
N GLY A 275 3.11 22.16 23.44
CA GLY A 275 3.75 23.32 22.79
C GLY A 275 5.12 23.07 22.15
N ARG A 276 5.59 21.82 22.09
CA ARG A 276 6.87 21.44 21.47
C ARG A 276 6.83 21.63 19.95
N ILE A 277 7.95 22.02 19.36
CA ILE A 277 8.12 22.09 17.90
C ILE A 277 8.68 20.76 17.44
N GLY A 278 7.88 19.99 16.70
CA GLY A 278 8.27 18.67 16.19
C GLY A 278 8.40 18.65 14.67
N VAL A 279 9.20 17.71 14.16
CA VAL A 279 9.32 17.43 12.73
C VAL A 279 8.08 16.68 12.29
N CYS A 280 7.24 17.31 11.46
CA CYS A 280 5.96 16.78 10.99
C CYS A 280 5.97 16.31 9.53
N GLY A 281 7.00 16.68 8.77
CA GLY A 281 7.08 16.38 7.36
C GLY A 281 8.39 16.83 6.73
N PHE A 282 8.51 16.61 5.44
CA PHE A 282 9.60 17.12 4.60
C PHE A 282 9.10 17.42 3.18
N VAL A 283 9.81 18.31 2.49
CA VAL A 283 9.47 18.76 1.14
C VAL A 283 10.41 18.13 0.14
N LEU A 284 9.82 17.55 -0.89
CA LEU A 284 10.49 16.93 -2.04
C LEU A 284 10.12 17.63 -3.34
N PRO A 285 10.90 17.48 -4.42
CA PRO A 285 10.46 17.84 -5.75
C PRO A 285 9.16 17.12 -6.10
N PHE A 286 8.23 17.81 -6.77
CA PHE A 286 7.00 17.20 -7.25
C PHE A 286 7.15 16.75 -8.71
N TYR A 287 6.74 15.52 -9.01
CA TYR A 287 6.80 14.93 -10.34
C TYR A 287 5.38 14.71 -10.89
N PRO A 288 4.90 15.61 -11.76
CA PRO A 288 3.49 15.65 -12.18
C PRO A 288 3.06 14.50 -13.10
N LEU A 289 4.00 13.73 -13.64
CA LEU A 289 3.70 12.60 -14.52
C LEU A 289 3.14 11.40 -13.76
N GLY A 290 3.23 11.40 -12.42
CA GLY A 290 2.67 10.36 -11.56
C GLY A 290 3.51 9.09 -11.53
N THR A 291 2.86 7.99 -11.14
CA THR A 291 3.51 6.70 -10.93
C THR A 291 3.55 5.85 -12.20
N LEU A 292 4.48 4.92 -12.25
CA LEU A 292 4.54 3.89 -13.29
C LEU A 292 3.23 3.07 -13.35
N ARG A 293 2.59 2.84 -12.20
CA ARG A 293 1.29 2.18 -12.14
C ARG A 293 0.24 2.95 -12.93
N ASP A 294 0.15 4.28 -12.70
CA ASP A 294 -0.82 5.13 -13.39
C ASP A 294 -0.57 5.12 -14.89
N ALA A 295 0.68 5.19 -15.31
CA ALA A 295 1.07 5.15 -16.71
C ALA A 295 0.68 3.83 -17.39
N LEU A 296 0.85 2.70 -16.70
CA LEU A 296 0.50 1.37 -17.23
C LEU A 296 -1.01 1.09 -17.20
N GLN A 297 -1.79 1.77 -16.33
CA GLN A 297 -3.23 1.58 -16.20
C GLN A 297 -4.09 2.58 -16.98
N THR A 298 -3.53 3.72 -17.41
CA THR A 298 -4.29 4.78 -18.09
C THR A 298 -4.69 4.36 -19.50
N GLY A 299 -5.89 3.85 -19.63
CA GLY A 299 -6.61 3.60 -20.89
C GLY A 299 -8.05 3.22 -20.56
N PRO A 300 -9.05 3.57 -21.39
CA PRO A 300 -10.38 3.03 -21.23
C PRO A 300 -10.29 1.49 -21.24
N ARG A 301 -11.07 0.81 -20.41
CA ARG A 301 -11.12 -0.66 -20.37
C ARG A 301 -11.28 -1.30 -21.75
N SER A 302 -11.94 -0.60 -22.67
CA SER A 302 -12.06 -0.97 -24.08
C SER A 302 -10.72 -0.97 -24.84
N LEU A 303 -9.72 -0.20 -24.40
CA LEU A 303 -8.37 -0.15 -24.99
C LEU A 303 -7.38 -1.12 -24.31
N GLN A 304 -7.68 -1.63 -23.12
CA GLN A 304 -6.87 -2.70 -22.51
C GLN A 304 -6.96 -4.01 -23.30
N SER A 305 -7.99 -4.17 -24.12
CA SER A 305 -8.09 -5.24 -25.12
C SER A 305 -7.32 -4.93 -26.42
N SER A 306 -6.79 -3.71 -26.59
CA SER A 306 -5.98 -3.36 -27.76
C SER A 306 -4.67 -4.16 -27.74
N SER A 307 -4.31 -4.70 -28.91
CA SER A 307 -3.11 -5.51 -29.10
C SER A 307 -1.80 -4.74 -28.89
N THR A 308 -1.84 -3.41 -28.94
CA THR A 308 -0.66 -2.52 -28.84
C THR A 308 -0.55 -1.85 -27.47
N PRO A 309 0.56 -2.05 -26.74
CA PRO A 309 0.87 -1.30 -25.51
C PRO A 309 1.01 0.20 -25.78
N ARG A 310 0.65 1.02 -24.79
CA ARG A 310 0.81 2.49 -24.85
C ARG A 310 2.26 2.92 -25.04
N PHE A 311 3.20 2.17 -24.44
CA PHE A 311 4.64 2.45 -24.51
C PHE A 311 5.34 1.33 -25.25
N PRO A 312 6.30 1.63 -26.13
CA PRO A 312 7.08 0.63 -26.85
C PRO A 312 7.91 -0.23 -25.88
N LEU A 313 8.35 -1.39 -26.34
CA LEU A 313 9.15 -2.31 -25.54
C LEU A 313 10.48 -1.67 -25.13
N SER A 314 11.07 -0.85 -26.00
CA SER A 314 12.30 -0.10 -25.71
C SER A 314 12.20 0.74 -24.45
N ASP A 315 11.12 1.52 -24.29
CA ASP A 315 10.92 2.39 -23.15
C ASP A 315 10.74 1.58 -21.86
N ARG A 316 9.96 0.49 -21.95
CA ARG A 316 9.71 -0.39 -20.81
C ARG A 316 10.98 -1.11 -20.32
N LEU A 317 11.86 -1.49 -21.26
CA LEU A 317 13.17 -2.05 -20.94
C LEU A 317 14.13 -0.97 -20.40
N HIS A 318 14.06 0.23 -20.94
CA HIS A 318 14.81 1.37 -20.42
C HIS A 318 14.46 1.62 -18.94
N TRP A 319 13.18 1.70 -18.62
CA TRP A 319 12.72 1.85 -17.24
C TRP A 319 13.12 0.69 -16.33
N ALA A 320 13.02 -0.54 -16.82
CA ALA A 320 13.48 -1.71 -16.05
C ALA A 320 14.96 -1.61 -15.69
N ARG A 321 15.81 -1.21 -16.63
CA ARG A 321 17.26 -1.04 -16.40
C ARG A 321 17.56 0.10 -15.44
N GLN A 322 16.81 1.19 -15.49
CA GLN A 322 16.97 2.31 -14.56
C GLN A 322 16.61 1.92 -13.12
N VAL A 323 15.51 1.19 -12.93
CA VAL A 323 15.14 0.64 -11.62
C VAL A 323 16.20 -0.34 -11.12
N LEU A 324 16.70 -1.21 -11.99
CA LEU A 324 17.76 -2.15 -11.65
C LEU A 324 19.06 -1.44 -11.22
N SER A 325 19.45 -0.37 -11.93
CA SER A 325 20.58 0.49 -11.55
C SER A 325 20.39 1.13 -10.17
N ALA A 326 19.16 1.55 -9.85
CA ALA A 326 18.84 2.06 -8.51
C ALA A 326 18.99 0.96 -7.43
N LEU A 327 18.51 -0.26 -7.70
CA LEU A 327 18.64 -1.38 -6.75
C LEU A 327 20.10 -1.80 -6.53
N LEU A 328 20.92 -1.82 -7.58
CA LEU A 328 22.36 -2.07 -7.48
C LEU A 328 23.07 -1.00 -6.64
N HIS A 329 22.68 0.26 -6.82
CA HIS A 329 23.18 1.37 -6.00
C HIS A 329 22.78 1.21 -4.53
N ILE A 330 21.52 0.88 -4.24
CA ILE A 330 21.01 0.65 -2.89
C ILE A 330 21.75 -0.51 -2.22
N ARG A 331 21.93 -1.63 -2.92
CA ARG A 331 22.67 -2.80 -2.41
C ARG A 331 24.10 -2.44 -1.95
N ASN A 332 24.75 -1.54 -2.67
CA ASN A 332 26.11 -1.08 -2.38
C ASN A 332 26.16 0.14 -1.42
N SER A 333 25.03 0.60 -0.93
CA SER A 333 24.90 1.71 0.01
C SER A 333 24.70 1.21 1.45
N PRO A 334 24.78 2.11 2.46
CA PRO A 334 24.46 1.75 3.85
C PRO A 334 23.03 1.23 4.04
N MET A 335 22.12 1.52 3.13
CA MET A 335 20.73 1.02 3.16
C MET A 335 20.64 -0.49 2.90
N GLY A 336 21.48 -1.04 2.02
CA GLY A 336 21.62 -2.47 1.74
C GLY A 336 20.51 -3.08 0.89
N PHE A 337 19.24 -2.75 1.12
CA PHE A 337 18.10 -3.31 0.40
C PHE A 337 16.91 -2.35 0.37
N TYR A 338 15.95 -2.63 -0.50
CA TYR A 338 14.69 -1.89 -0.64
C TYR A 338 13.51 -2.85 -0.55
N THR A 339 12.56 -2.59 0.35
CA THR A 339 11.53 -3.56 0.76
C THR A 339 10.18 -3.43 0.07
N ASP A 340 9.94 -2.35 -0.70
CA ASP A 340 8.60 -2.08 -1.23
C ASP A 340 8.60 -1.75 -2.74
N LEU A 341 9.32 -2.59 -3.52
CA LEU A 341 9.40 -2.41 -4.96
C LEU A 341 8.10 -2.81 -5.65
N LYS A 342 7.42 -1.82 -6.21
CA LYS A 342 6.17 -1.96 -6.96
C LYS A 342 5.98 -0.74 -7.88
N PRO A 343 5.13 -0.82 -8.94
CA PRO A 343 4.92 0.31 -9.86
C PRO A 343 4.41 1.60 -9.21
N ASN A 344 3.76 1.51 -8.04
CA ASN A 344 3.31 2.68 -7.28
C ASN A 344 4.48 3.51 -6.73
N ASN A 345 5.61 2.86 -6.46
CA ASN A 345 6.79 3.46 -5.85
C ASN A 345 7.88 3.80 -6.88
N VAL A 346 7.51 3.80 -8.16
CA VAL A 346 8.34 4.24 -9.28
C VAL A 346 7.63 5.41 -9.96
N LEU A 347 8.18 6.61 -9.87
CA LEU A 347 7.67 7.79 -10.55
C LEU A 347 8.24 7.88 -11.96
N LEU A 348 7.49 8.52 -12.87
CA LEU A 348 7.98 8.92 -14.18
C LEU A 348 8.42 10.39 -14.16
N THR A 349 9.56 10.65 -14.79
CA THR A 349 10.13 11.98 -14.91
C THR A 349 10.46 12.28 -16.36
N ALA A 350 10.39 13.54 -16.76
CA ALA A 350 10.83 13.96 -18.09
C ALA A 350 12.36 14.09 -18.09
N SER A 351 13.02 13.37 -19.00
CA SER A 351 14.44 13.53 -19.26
C SER A 351 14.73 14.82 -20.06
N ALA A 352 15.93 15.32 -19.96
CA ALA A 352 16.40 16.44 -20.80
C ALA A 352 16.35 16.12 -22.30
N SER A 353 16.41 14.85 -22.68
CA SER A 353 16.27 14.38 -24.08
C SER A 353 14.82 14.27 -24.55
N GLY A 354 13.82 14.52 -23.69
CA GLY A 354 12.41 14.36 -24.00
C GLY A 354 11.88 12.93 -23.81
N SER A 355 12.74 11.97 -23.44
CA SER A 355 12.33 10.62 -23.02
C SER A 355 11.77 10.65 -21.60
N LEU A 356 11.16 9.54 -21.18
CA LEU A 356 10.71 9.34 -19.81
C LEU A 356 11.71 8.47 -19.05
N ASP A 357 12.12 8.95 -17.87
CA ASP A 357 12.97 8.24 -16.95
C ASP A 357 12.19 7.82 -15.71
N THR A 358 12.74 6.88 -14.96
CA THR A 358 12.15 6.40 -13.70
C THR A 358 12.90 6.91 -12.47
N LEU A 359 12.15 7.09 -11.38
CA LEU A 359 12.66 7.52 -10.09
C LEU A 359 12.04 6.68 -8.98
N LEU A 360 12.87 5.96 -8.21
CA LEU A 360 12.43 5.16 -7.08
C LEU A 360 12.15 6.05 -5.87
N VAL A 361 11.02 5.81 -5.18
CA VAL A 361 10.53 6.61 -4.04
C VAL A 361 10.04 5.72 -2.91
N ASP A 362 9.65 6.31 -1.78
CA ASP A 362 9.05 5.64 -0.61
C ASP A 362 10.01 4.68 0.13
N PHE A 363 10.94 5.25 0.87
CA PHE A 363 11.99 4.55 1.61
C PHE A 363 11.64 4.26 3.07
N GLU A 364 10.35 4.08 3.39
CA GLU A 364 9.89 3.79 4.75
C GLU A 364 10.32 2.42 5.27
N GLN A 365 10.73 1.50 4.39
CA GLN A 365 11.20 0.16 4.71
C GLN A 365 10.22 -0.64 5.59
N ARG A 366 8.95 -0.53 5.33
CA ARG A 366 7.87 -1.25 6.05
C ARG A 366 7.74 -2.72 5.64
N GLY A 367 8.28 -3.10 4.48
CA GLY A 367 7.95 -4.31 3.74
C GLY A 367 6.96 -4.01 2.62
N SER A 368 6.57 -5.02 1.86
CA SER A 368 5.62 -4.90 0.74
C SER A 368 4.41 -5.79 0.94
N TRP A 369 3.42 -5.61 0.08
CA TRP A 369 2.24 -6.48 0.06
C TRP A 369 2.62 -7.90 -0.37
N TYR A 370 1.88 -8.90 0.11
CA TYR A 370 2.13 -10.31 -0.20
C TYR A 370 2.20 -10.61 -1.70
N SER A 371 1.42 -9.90 -2.52
CA SER A 371 1.48 -10.02 -3.98
C SER A 371 2.82 -9.62 -4.59
N TRP A 372 3.64 -8.86 -3.86
CA TRP A 372 4.96 -8.39 -4.27
C TRP A 372 6.09 -9.06 -3.50
N SER A 373 5.85 -9.43 -2.24
CA SER A 373 6.86 -10.02 -1.36
C SER A 373 7.18 -11.47 -1.76
N PRO A 374 8.45 -11.89 -1.65
CA PRO A 374 8.82 -13.29 -1.84
C PRO A 374 8.42 -14.17 -0.64
N PRO A 375 8.32 -15.50 -0.83
CA PRO A 375 7.90 -16.43 0.21
C PRO A 375 8.71 -16.34 1.50
N GLU A 376 10.02 -16.20 1.43
CA GLU A 376 10.92 -16.09 2.58
C GLU A 376 10.62 -14.87 3.48
N ILE A 377 9.93 -13.87 2.96
CA ILE A 377 9.49 -12.69 3.71
C ILE A 377 8.09 -12.92 4.29
N TYR A 378 7.09 -13.19 3.43
CA TYR A 378 5.71 -13.24 3.92
C TYR A 378 5.42 -14.45 4.80
N TYR A 379 6.18 -15.55 4.70
CA TYR A 379 6.04 -16.67 5.64
C TYR A 379 6.41 -16.26 7.07
N LEU A 380 7.46 -15.48 7.24
CA LEU A 380 7.81 -14.94 8.56
C LEU A 380 6.77 -13.94 9.04
N GLU A 381 6.23 -13.09 8.15
CA GLU A 381 5.17 -12.13 8.49
C GLU A 381 3.88 -12.84 8.95
N TYR A 382 3.49 -13.95 8.32
CA TYR A 382 2.35 -14.76 8.78
C TYR A 382 2.55 -15.23 10.22
N LEU A 383 3.70 -15.79 10.52
CA LEU A 383 4.02 -16.27 11.86
C LEU A 383 4.11 -15.13 12.88
N GLU A 384 4.64 -13.96 12.49
CA GLU A 384 4.63 -12.76 13.35
C GLU A 384 3.21 -12.30 13.70
N ILE A 385 2.33 -12.23 12.72
CA ILE A 385 0.91 -11.87 12.93
C ILE A 385 0.27 -12.86 13.91
N LEU A 386 0.42 -14.15 13.67
CA LEU A 386 -0.19 -15.18 14.49
C LEU A 386 0.39 -15.26 15.91
N SER A 387 1.67 -14.94 16.08
CA SER A 387 2.32 -14.94 17.39
C SER A 387 1.97 -13.73 18.25
N THR A 388 1.59 -12.60 17.63
CA THR A 388 1.35 -11.32 18.31
C THR A 388 -0.12 -10.99 18.51
N SER A 389 -1.00 -11.57 17.73
CA SER A 389 -2.42 -11.25 17.77
C SER A 389 -3.12 -11.75 19.03
N HIS A 390 -3.92 -10.85 19.64
CA HIS A 390 -4.78 -11.22 20.75
C HIS A 390 -6.00 -12.06 20.34
N LEU A 391 -6.31 -12.13 19.04
CA LEU A 391 -7.39 -12.97 18.50
C LEU A 391 -6.99 -14.45 18.40
N VAL A 392 -5.70 -14.73 18.36
CA VAL A 392 -5.16 -16.08 18.31
C VAL A 392 -5.09 -16.65 19.74
N PRO A 393 -5.60 -17.89 19.99
CA PRO A 393 -5.53 -18.51 21.31
C PRO A 393 -4.10 -18.61 21.85
N LEU A 394 -3.91 -18.41 23.15
CA LEU A 394 -2.60 -18.36 23.78
C LEU A 394 -1.70 -19.57 23.45
N PRO A 395 -2.17 -20.84 23.47
CA PRO A 395 -1.33 -21.98 23.10
C PRO A 395 -0.75 -21.85 21.68
N ASN A 396 -1.57 -21.40 20.72
CA ASN A 396 -1.17 -21.22 19.32
C ASN A 396 -0.19 -20.07 19.19
N ARG A 397 -0.41 -18.93 19.88
CA ARG A 397 0.56 -17.82 19.91
C ARG A 397 1.92 -18.27 20.46
N THR A 398 1.90 -19.07 21.53
CA THR A 398 3.12 -19.65 22.13
C THR A 398 3.84 -20.56 21.13
N HIS A 399 3.11 -21.39 20.40
CA HIS A 399 3.66 -22.25 19.35
C HIS A 399 4.33 -21.42 18.26
N TYR A 400 3.62 -20.46 17.63
CA TYR A 400 4.21 -19.62 16.57
C TYR A 400 5.39 -18.76 17.06
N THR A 401 5.33 -18.32 18.32
CA THR A 401 6.47 -17.65 18.96
C THR A 401 7.68 -18.58 19.07
N ALA A 402 7.47 -19.85 19.41
CA ALA A 402 8.56 -20.83 19.49
C ALA A 402 9.15 -21.13 18.10
N VAL A 403 8.29 -21.28 17.08
CA VAL A 403 8.72 -21.46 15.68
C VAL A 403 9.59 -20.27 15.24
N LEU A 404 9.13 -19.04 15.42
CA LEU A 404 9.90 -17.84 15.07
C LEU A 404 11.25 -17.78 15.81
N LYS A 405 11.25 -18.05 17.13
CA LYS A 405 12.48 -18.01 17.95
C LYS A 405 13.48 -19.13 17.61
N SER A 406 13.02 -20.24 17.06
CA SER A 406 13.95 -21.29 16.59
C SER A 406 14.82 -20.79 15.44
N TYR A 407 14.27 -19.95 14.57
CA TYR A 407 14.99 -19.31 13.47
C TYR A 407 15.65 -18.00 13.87
N LEU A 408 14.95 -17.15 14.61
CA LEU A 408 15.37 -15.83 15.09
C LEU A 408 15.40 -15.82 16.63
N PRO A 409 16.47 -16.28 17.29
CA PRO A 409 16.51 -16.37 18.76
C PRO A 409 16.27 -15.03 19.47
N SER A 410 16.67 -13.91 18.84
CA SER A 410 16.44 -12.55 19.34
C SER A 410 15.06 -11.97 19.00
N TRP A 411 14.21 -12.72 18.31
CA TRP A 411 12.90 -12.21 17.90
C TRP A 411 12.07 -11.82 19.11
N ALA A 412 11.51 -10.64 19.03
CA ALA A 412 10.56 -10.11 20.00
C ALA A 412 9.47 -9.30 19.29
N PRO A 413 8.23 -9.37 19.78
CA PRO A 413 7.16 -8.55 19.24
C PRO A 413 7.54 -7.08 19.26
N GLN A 414 7.47 -6.41 18.11
CA GLN A 414 7.72 -4.98 18.05
C GLN A 414 6.47 -4.22 18.51
N SER A 415 6.63 -3.33 19.48
CA SER A 415 5.55 -2.41 19.85
C SER A 415 5.33 -1.41 18.72
N ARG A 416 4.14 -1.42 18.11
CA ARG A 416 3.73 -0.39 17.15
C ARG A 416 3.76 1.03 17.74
N ARG A 417 3.64 1.13 19.07
CA ARG A 417 3.63 2.40 19.81
C ARG A 417 4.98 2.78 20.43
N ALA A 418 6.04 2.00 20.16
CA ALA A 418 7.37 2.36 20.67
C ALA A 418 7.79 3.70 20.05
N ARG A 419 8.17 4.64 20.92
CA ARG A 419 8.67 5.96 20.49
C ARG A 419 9.99 5.77 19.75
N TYR A 420 10.11 6.39 18.60
CA TYR A 420 11.35 6.38 17.82
C TYR A 420 12.52 6.89 18.67
N GLY A 421 13.65 6.20 18.64
CA GLY A 421 14.84 6.59 19.41
C GLY A 421 14.78 6.31 20.91
N SER A 422 13.73 5.62 21.43
CA SER A 422 13.74 5.20 22.84
C SER A 422 14.80 4.11 23.06
N SER A 423 15.41 4.10 24.25
CA SER A 423 16.51 3.17 24.63
C SER A 423 16.18 1.67 24.54
N SER A 424 14.92 1.33 24.34
CA SER A 424 14.47 -0.04 24.09
C SER A 424 14.46 -0.42 22.60
N SER A 425 14.66 0.54 21.69
CA SER A 425 14.84 0.29 20.28
C SER A 425 16.07 1.04 19.79
N THR A 426 17.18 0.32 19.64
CA THR A 426 18.24 0.77 18.73
C THR A 426 17.56 1.10 17.41
N THR A 427 17.72 2.32 16.89
CA THR A 427 17.24 2.69 15.56
C THR A 427 17.84 1.69 14.59
N PRO A 428 17.04 0.82 13.95
CA PRO A 428 17.63 -0.17 13.06
C PRO A 428 18.21 0.58 11.86
N SER A 429 19.47 0.36 11.57
CA SER A 429 20.13 0.96 10.40
C SER A 429 19.46 0.59 9.08
N HIS A 430 18.70 -0.51 9.05
CA HIS A 430 18.13 -1.09 7.83
C HIS A 430 16.59 -1.22 7.83
N GLY A 431 15.88 -0.47 8.69
CA GLY A 431 14.41 -0.52 8.73
C GLY A 431 13.84 -1.40 9.83
N PHE A 432 12.52 -1.52 9.85
CA PHE A 432 11.77 -2.13 10.95
C PHE A 432 11.18 -3.50 10.60
N SER A 433 11.30 -3.96 9.37
CA SER A 433 10.83 -5.29 8.99
C SER A 433 11.81 -6.36 9.49
N GLN A 434 11.42 -7.07 10.55
CA GLN A 434 12.25 -8.17 11.08
C GLN A 434 12.47 -9.28 10.05
N PRO A 435 11.49 -9.69 9.23
CA PRO A 435 11.73 -10.63 8.14
C PRO A 435 12.88 -10.22 7.24
N TRP A 436 12.91 -8.97 6.77
CA TRP A 436 13.98 -8.47 5.90
C TRP A 436 15.34 -8.39 6.60
N THR A 437 15.38 -7.80 7.79
CA THR A 437 16.63 -7.60 8.54
C THR A 437 17.25 -8.92 9.04
N SER A 438 16.45 -10.00 9.10
CA SER A 438 16.92 -11.32 9.50
C SER A 438 17.61 -12.11 8.38
N LEU A 439 17.39 -11.71 7.13
CA LEU A 439 18.01 -12.39 5.98
C LEU A 439 19.49 -12.03 5.85
N PRO A 440 20.36 -12.99 5.47
CA PRO A 440 21.72 -12.68 5.02
C PRO A 440 21.70 -11.77 3.78
N LEU A 441 22.78 -11.02 3.54
CA LEU A 441 22.86 -10.05 2.45
C LEU A 441 22.53 -10.64 1.06
N HIS A 442 22.99 -11.86 0.78
CA HIS A 442 22.70 -12.51 -0.50
C HIS A 442 21.22 -12.89 -0.66
N GLU A 443 20.53 -13.21 0.44
CA GLU A 443 19.10 -13.49 0.40
C GLU A 443 18.26 -12.21 0.36
N GLN A 444 18.72 -11.12 1.00
CA GLN A 444 18.12 -9.80 0.82
C GLN A 444 18.18 -9.36 -0.65
N GLU A 445 19.31 -9.62 -1.33
CA GLU A 445 19.43 -9.40 -2.78
C GLU A 445 18.46 -10.29 -3.56
N SER A 446 18.41 -11.59 -3.26
CA SER A 446 17.50 -12.55 -3.87
C SER A 446 16.03 -12.14 -3.70
N ALA A 447 15.65 -11.62 -2.53
CA ALA A 447 14.33 -11.08 -2.27
C ALA A 447 14.02 -9.83 -3.14
N GLN A 448 14.98 -8.94 -3.30
CA GLN A 448 14.84 -7.78 -4.21
C GLN A 448 14.70 -8.20 -5.67
N VAL A 449 15.47 -9.22 -6.10
CA VAL A 449 15.37 -9.80 -7.45
C VAL A 449 13.97 -10.36 -7.70
N PHE A 450 13.36 -11.02 -6.70
CA PHE A 450 11.98 -11.49 -6.81
C PHE A 450 11.00 -10.33 -7.07
N MET A 451 11.07 -9.28 -6.28
CA MET A 451 10.21 -8.11 -6.45
C MET A 451 10.47 -7.41 -7.80
N PHE A 452 11.73 -7.33 -8.21
CA PHE A 452 12.09 -6.81 -9.53
C PHE A 452 11.50 -7.68 -10.67
N GLY A 453 11.51 -9.00 -10.54
CA GLY A 453 10.89 -9.92 -11.49
C GLY A 453 9.38 -9.69 -11.65
N LYS A 454 8.67 -9.43 -10.54
CA LYS A 454 7.23 -9.04 -10.57
C LYS A 454 7.04 -7.68 -11.27
N LEU A 455 7.88 -6.69 -10.97
CA LEU A 455 7.85 -5.38 -11.64
C LEU A 455 8.17 -5.51 -13.14
N LEU A 456 9.19 -6.29 -13.50
CA LEU A 456 9.56 -6.56 -14.89
C LEU A 456 8.39 -7.20 -15.66
N TRP A 457 7.71 -8.17 -15.06
CA TRP A 457 6.50 -8.74 -15.65
C TRP A 457 5.42 -7.69 -15.88
N CYS A 458 5.16 -6.81 -14.92
CA CYS A 458 4.20 -5.71 -15.06
C CYS A 458 4.57 -4.78 -16.23
N LEU A 459 5.83 -4.42 -16.34
CA LEU A 459 6.36 -3.61 -17.44
C LEU A 459 6.17 -4.31 -18.79
N LEU A 460 6.58 -5.59 -18.90
CA LEU A 460 6.53 -6.34 -20.15
C LEU A 460 5.10 -6.63 -20.61
N GLU A 461 4.19 -6.91 -19.68
CA GLU A 461 2.77 -7.12 -19.96
C GLU A 461 1.95 -5.83 -20.06
N SER A 462 2.53 -4.67 -19.70
CA SER A 462 1.86 -3.36 -19.65
C SER A 462 0.64 -3.37 -18.72
N VAL A 463 0.83 -3.84 -17.49
CA VAL A 463 -0.17 -3.88 -16.44
C VAL A 463 0.37 -3.24 -15.16
N GLY A 464 -0.46 -2.51 -14.46
CA GLY A 464 -0.03 -1.79 -13.25
C GLY A 464 0.05 -2.65 -11.99
N PHE A 465 -0.39 -3.91 -12.07
CA PHE A 465 -0.44 -4.82 -10.92
C PHE A 465 -0.40 -6.28 -11.38
N PRO A 466 0.26 -7.21 -10.65
CA PRO A 466 0.42 -8.60 -11.08
C PRO A 466 -0.89 -9.41 -11.10
N ASN A 467 -1.96 -8.88 -10.51
CA ASN A 467 -3.27 -9.53 -10.40
C ASN A 467 -3.22 -10.94 -9.77
N SER A 468 -2.15 -11.26 -9.07
CA SER A 468 -2.06 -12.50 -8.32
C SER A 468 -2.93 -12.38 -7.06
N CYS A 469 -3.81 -13.34 -6.86
CA CYS A 469 -4.72 -13.36 -5.72
C CYS A 469 -4.13 -14.24 -4.63
N VAL A 470 -3.33 -13.66 -3.77
CA VAL A 470 -2.76 -14.37 -2.61
C VAL A 470 -3.53 -14.08 -1.33
N THR A 471 -4.40 -13.07 -1.33
CA THR A 471 -5.07 -12.60 -0.12
C THR A 471 -6.59 -12.59 -0.25
N VAL A 472 -7.28 -12.75 0.88
CA VAL A 472 -8.75 -12.74 0.95
C VAL A 472 -9.35 -11.45 0.36
N GLU A 473 -8.66 -10.31 0.54
CA GLU A 473 -9.14 -9.01 0.07
C GLU A 473 -9.00 -8.82 -1.44
N THR A 474 -8.05 -9.52 -2.05
CA THR A 474 -7.75 -9.40 -3.48
C THR A 474 -8.32 -10.54 -4.32
N PHE A 475 -9.13 -11.43 -3.75
CA PHE A 475 -9.81 -12.45 -4.54
C PHE A 475 -10.58 -11.82 -5.69
N ARG A 476 -10.29 -12.29 -6.90
CA ARG A 476 -10.87 -11.77 -8.14
C ARG A 476 -11.68 -12.81 -8.87
N GLU A 477 -12.57 -12.30 -9.69
CA GLU A 477 -13.31 -13.12 -10.63
C GLU A 477 -12.36 -13.70 -11.69
N GLU A 478 -12.45 -15.00 -11.97
CA GLU A 478 -11.77 -15.62 -13.09
C GLU A 478 -12.63 -15.58 -14.35
N PRO A 479 -12.00 -15.45 -15.48
CA PRO A 479 -10.69 -14.95 -15.87
C PRO A 479 -10.80 -13.57 -16.50
N SER A 480 -11.03 -12.51 -15.76
CA SER A 480 -11.31 -11.19 -16.35
C SER A 480 -10.09 -10.50 -16.93
N ASP A 481 -8.92 -10.69 -16.33
CA ASP A 481 -7.71 -9.97 -16.71
C ASP A 481 -6.48 -10.88 -16.74
N LEU A 482 -5.43 -10.41 -17.41
CA LEU A 482 -4.12 -11.05 -17.38
C LEU A 482 -3.58 -11.01 -15.96
N SER A 483 -3.27 -12.17 -15.40
CA SER A 483 -2.66 -12.32 -14.08
C SER A 483 -1.30 -13.00 -14.20
N PHE A 484 -0.39 -12.60 -13.28
CA PHE A 484 0.89 -13.30 -13.15
C PHE A 484 0.64 -14.78 -12.82
N PRO A 485 1.35 -15.73 -13.43
CA PRO A 485 2.52 -15.58 -14.29
C PRO A 485 2.24 -15.72 -15.80
N ALA A 486 1.03 -15.49 -16.25
CA ALA A 486 0.69 -15.63 -17.67
C ALA A 486 1.42 -14.58 -18.53
N PHE A 487 1.81 -14.96 -19.74
CA PHE A 487 2.48 -14.08 -20.70
C PHE A 487 1.65 -13.92 -21.97
N ARG A 488 1.36 -12.68 -22.34
CA ARG A 488 0.70 -12.33 -23.61
C ARG A 488 1.61 -11.53 -24.53
N ARG A 489 2.41 -10.62 -23.98
CA ARG A 489 3.23 -9.64 -24.72
C ARG A 489 4.73 -9.86 -24.54
N THR A 490 5.13 -10.55 -23.50
CA THR A 490 6.54 -10.74 -23.14
C THR A 490 7.26 -11.61 -24.18
N PRO A 491 8.36 -11.13 -24.80
CA PRO A 491 9.21 -11.92 -25.68
C PRO A 491 9.75 -13.18 -24.99
N ALA A 492 9.89 -14.27 -25.73
CA ALA A 492 10.28 -15.58 -25.18
C ALA A 492 11.56 -15.54 -24.31
N PRO A 493 12.67 -14.86 -24.72
CA PRO A 493 13.87 -14.80 -23.90
C PRO A 493 13.64 -14.10 -22.54
N LEU A 494 12.76 -13.11 -22.49
CA LEU A 494 12.45 -12.37 -21.25
C LEU A 494 11.50 -13.15 -20.33
N ARG A 495 10.74 -14.13 -20.84
CA ARG A 495 9.92 -15.01 -19.99
C ARG A 495 10.77 -15.84 -19.05
N ASP A 496 11.91 -16.34 -19.55
CA ASP A 496 12.85 -17.08 -18.70
C ASP A 496 13.49 -16.19 -17.64
N CYS A 497 13.88 -14.96 -18.00
CA CYS A 497 14.37 -13.97 -17.03
C CYS A 497 13.33 -13.72 -15.91
N VAL A 498 12.07 -13.44 -16.25
CA VAL A 498 11.00 -13.25 -15.25
C VAL A 498 10.82 -14.51 -14.39
N ARG A 499 10.80 -15.71 -14.99
CA ARG A 499 10.65 -16.97 -14.26
C ARG A 499 11.78 -17.18 -13.26
N ARG A 500 13.02 -17.00 -13.68
CA ARG A 500 14.19 -17.12 -12.79
C ARG A 500 14.15 -16.09 -11.66
N CYS A 501 13.89 -14.82 -11.98
CA CYS A 501 13.79 -13.78 -10.95
C CYS A 501 12.70 -14.09 -9.92
N THR A 502 11.57 -14.67 -10.33
CA THR A 502 10.42 -14.96 -9.47
C THR A 502 10.34 -16.41 -9.00
N ALA A 503 11.46 -17.14 -9.04
CA ALA A 503 11.51 -18.51 -8.52
C ALA A 503 10.98 -18.56 -7.08
N GLY A 504 10.19 -19.57 -6.76
CA GLY A 504 9.49 -19.71 -5.47
C GLY A 504 8.11 -19.07 -5.44
N ALA A 505 7.70 -18.28 -6.43
CA ALA A 505 6.33 -17.77 -6.47
C ALA A 505 5.33 -18.93 -6.54
N PRO A 506 4.30 -18.95 -5.66
CA PRO A 506 3.33 -20.03 -5.60
C PRO A 506 2.56 -20.20 -6.92
N GLU A 507 2.41 -19.14 -7.67
CA GLU A 507 1.72 -19.13 -8.96
C GLU A 507 2.41 -20.04 -10.00
N TRP A 508 3.75 -20.20 -9.95
CA TRP A 508 4.48 -21.14 -10.83
C TRP A 508 4.15 -22.60 -10.55
N ARG A 509 3.72 -22.93 -9.34
CA ARG A 509 3.29 -24.27 -8.94
C ARG A 509 1.84 -24.56 -9.31
N GLY A 510 1.15 -23.64 -10.01
CA GLY A 510 -0.26 -23.74 -10.35
C GLY A 510 -1.18 -23.62 -9.11
N ARG A 511 -0.65 -23.13 -8.01
CA ARG A 511 -1.42 -22.96 -6.77
C ARG A 511 -2.35 -21.75 -6.92
N LEU A 512 -3.62 -22.02 -7.01
CA LEU A 512 -4.67 -21.03 -7.17
C LEU A 512 -5.42 -20.85 -5.86
N PRO A 513 -5.86 -19.64 -5.49
CA PRO A 513 -6.69 -19.41 -4.31
C PRO A 513 -7.92 -20.32 -4.31
N SER A 514 -8.25 -20.89 -3.16
CA SER A 514 -9.44 -21.75 -3.00
C SER A 514 -10.76 -20.97 -3.02
N VAL A 515 -10.69 -19.64 -2.96
CA VAL A 515 -11.84 -18.74 -2.98
C VAL A 515 -11.68 -17.74 -4.13
N VAL A 516 -12.76 -17.48 -4.84
CA VAL A 516 -12.82 -16.52 -5.96
C VAL A 516 -13.90 -15.47 -5.72
N ARG A 517 -13.70 -14.28 -6.28
CA ARG A 517 -14.67 -13.20 -6.22
C ARG A 517 -15.50 -13.17 -7.51
N VAL A 518 -16.82 -13.15 -7.34
CA VAL A 518 -17.80 -12.96 -8.42
C VAL A 518 -18.67 -11.76 -8.06
N GLY A 519 -18.45 -10.64 -8.72
CA GLY A 519 -19.09 -9.38 -8.34
C GLY A 519 -18.68 -8.94 -6.92
N GLU A 520 -19.66 -8.82 -6.04
CA GLU A 520 -19.48 -8.41 -4.63
C GLU A 520 -19.35 -9.60 -3.66
N ARG A 521 -19.47 -10.84 -4.16
CA ARG A 521 -19.50 -12.05 -3.32
C ARG A 521 -18.26 -12.89 -3.52
N LEU A 522 -17.90 -13.65 -2.49
CA LEU A 522 -16.87 -14.67 -2.53
C LEU A 522 -17.50 -16.07 -2.54
N PHE A 523 -16.92 -16.95 -3.32
CA PHE A 523 -17.35 -18.32 -3.48
C PHE A 523 -16.16 -19.27 -3.39
N PRO A 524 -16.36 -20.52 -2.97
CA PRO A 524 -15.36 -21.56 -3.21
C PRO A 524 -15.09 -21.65 -4.72
N ARG A 525 -13.86 -21.89 -5.10
CA ARG A 525 -13.50 -22.11 -6.50
C ARG A 525 -14.26 -23.30 -7.07
N GLY A 526 -14.86 -23.16 -8.25
CA GLY A 526 -15.70 -24.16 -8.88
C GLY A 526 -17.13 -24.24 -8.33
N MET A 527 -17.53 -23.31 -7.46
CA MET A 527 -18.89 -23.24 -6.90
C MET A 527 -19.44 -21.81 -7.00
N THR A 528 -19.29 -21.20 -8.16
CA THR A 528 -19.65 -19.78 -8.38
C THR A 528 -21.11 -19.58 -8.81
N GLY A 529 -21.86 -20.64 -9.09
CA GLY A 529 -23.21 -20.56 -9.66
C GLY A 529 -23.23 -20.17 -11.13
N ARG A 530 -22.06 -20.11 -11.79
CA ARG A 530 -21.93 -19.74 -13.22
C ARG A 530 -21.64 -20.95 -14.09
N GLY A 531 -22.05 -20.90 -15.34
CA GLY A 531 -21.72 -21.93 -16.32
C GLY A 531 -22.23 -23.33 -15.98
N GLY A 532 -23.23 -23.46 -15.09
CA GLY A 532 -23.76 -24.76 -14.62
C GLY A 532 -23.11 -25.26 -13.34
N GLU A 533 -22.22 -24.49 -12.72
CA GLU A 533 -21.69 -24.80 -11.38
C GLU A 533 -22.76 -24.63 -10.31
N GLU A 534 -22.67 -25.41 -9.24
CA GLU A 534 -23.46 -25.19 -8.03
C GLU A 534 -23.03 -23.89 -7.32
N GLU A 535 -23.96 -23.20 -6.68
CA GLU A 535 -23.63 -22.00 -5.90
C GLU A 535 -23.20 -22.39 -4.49
N GLY A 536 -21.96 -22.07 -4.14
CA GLY A 536 -21.39 -22.36 -2.83
C GLY A 536 -22.01 -21.54 -1.71
N THR A 537 -22.20 -22.17 -0.54
CA THR A 537 -22.71 -21.48 0.65
C THR A 537 -21.63 -20.63 1.32
N ALA A 538 -22.08 -19.78 2.24
CA ALA A 538 -21.21 -18.96 3.08
C ALA A 538 -20.26 -19.81 3.93
N GLU A 539 -20.76 -20.90 4.50
CA GLU A 539 -19.98 -21.83 5.31
C GLU A 539 -18.91 -22.55 4.48
N GLN A 540 -19.26 -22.98 3.26
CA GLN A 540 -18.33 -23.60 2.32
C GLN A 540 -17.23 -22.62 1.92
N THR A 541 -17.59 -21.34 1.66
CA THR A 541 -16.62 -20.29 1.34
C THR A 541 -15.66 -20.05 2.51
N GLN A 542 -16.18 -19.99 3.73
CA GLN A 542 -15.37 -19.81 4.94
C GLN A 542 -14.43 -21.00 5.17
N GLU A 543 -14.93 -22.23 5.00
CA GLU A 543 -14.08 -23.42 5.17
C GLU A 543 -13.00 -23.52 4.08
N ALA A 544 -13.32 -23.18 2.84
CA ALA A 544 -12.34 -23.09 1.76
C ALA A 544 -11.23 -22.05 2.07
N ALA A 545 -11.59 -20.88 2.60
CA ALA A 545 -10.64 -19.88 3.04
C ALA A 545 -9.78 -20.36 4.22
N ARG A 546 -10.38 -21.03 5.21
CA ARG A 546 -9.65 -21.61 6.35
C ARG A 546 -8.66 -22.69 5.90
N ALA A 547 -9.08 -23.57 4.99
CA ALA A 547 -8.22 -24.63 4.45
C ALA A 547 -7.01 -24.02 3.73
N TRP A 548 -7.24 -23.01 2.90
CA TRP A 548 -6.17 -22.26 2.25
C TRP A 548 -5.16 -21.68 3.25
N TRP A 549 -5.64 -20.94 4.26
CA TRP A 549 -4.75 -20.30 5.21
C TRP A 549 -4.01 -21.30 6.12
N ARG A 550 -4.64 -22.42 6.51
CA ARG A 550 -3.94 -23.50 7.24
C ARG A 550 -2.78 -24.07 6.41
N GLU A 551 -2.98 -24.21 5.12
CA GLU A 551 -1.94 -24.68 4.22
C GLU A 551 -0.82 -23.64 4.08
N GLU A 552 -1.14 -22.35 3.90
CA GLU A 552 -0.15 -21.25 3.84
C GLU A 552 0.69 -21.17 5.13
N VAL A 553 0.05 -21.27 6.29
CA VAL A 553 0.77 -21.27 7.57
C VAL A 553 1.61 -22.52 7.74
N GLY A 554 1.10 -23.67 7.31
CA GLY A 554 1.87 -24.94 7.30
C GLY A 554 3.11 -24.86 6.40
N GLU A 555 3.01 -24.20 5.23
CA GLU A 555 4.18 -23.91 4.39
C GLU A 555 5.17 -22.98 5.10
N ALA A 556 4.68 -21.94 5.77
CA ALA A 556 5.52 -21.03 6.54
C ALA A 556 6.28 -21.76 7.67
N GLU A 557 5.63 -22.66 8.40
CA GLU A 557 6.27 -23.46 9.43
C GLU A 557 7.33 -24.42 8.82
N ARG A 558 6.99 -25.12 7.75
CA ARG A 558 7.94 -26.01 7.03
C ARG A 558 9.15 -25.23 6.56
N PHE A 559 8.95 -24.04 5.99
CA PHE A 559 10.03 -23.17 5.56
C PHE A 559 10.95 -22.82 6.72
N VAL A 560 10.40 -22.39 7.86
CA VAL A 560 11.21 -22.02 9.04
C VAL A 560 11.97 -23.22 9.57
N TYR A 561 11.34 -24.39 9.71
CA TYR A 561 12.03 -25.60 10.18
C TYR A 561 13.11 -26.08 9.22
N ALA A 562 12.88 -26.04 7.92
CA ALA A 562 13.90 -26.39 6.92
C ALA A 562 15.11 -25.43 7.02
N ARG A 563 14.85 -24.11 7.22
CA ARG A 563 15.90 -23.10 7.46
C ARG A 563 16.73 -23.40 8.71
N VAL A 564 16.08 -23.79 9.81
CA VAL A 564 16.76 -24.13 11.05
C VAL A 564 17.63 -25.37 10.85
N ARG A 565 17.09 -26.43 10.22
CA ARG A 565 17.84 -27.68 9.95
C ARG A 565 19.06 -27.40 9.05
N ARG A 566 18.89 -26.63 7.97
CA ARG A 566 20.00 -26.22 7.08
C ARG A 566 21.09 -25.51 7.85
N ARG A 567 20.74 -24.56 8.73
CA ARG A 567 21.72 -23.84 9.57
C ARG A 567 22.47 -24.76 10.53
N GLU A 568 21.82 -25.81 11.00
CA GLU A 568 22.39 -26.80 11.94
C GLU A 568 23.09 -27.98 11.24
N GLY A 569 23.10 -28.00 9.90
CA GLY A 569 23.68 -29.12 9.13
C GLY A 569 22.90 -30.43 9.25
N ARG A 570 21.60 -30.37 9.53
CA ARG A 570 20.70 -31.52 9.74
C ARG A 570 19.59 -31.56 8.69
N GLU A 571 19.92 -31.28 7.44
CA GLU A 571 18.94 -31.25 6.34
C GLU A 571 18.23 -32.61 6.20
N GLU A 572 16.95 -32.58 5.93
CA GLU A 572 16.10 -33.76 5.72
C GLU A 572 15.68 -33.86 4.23
N PRO A 573 15.34 -35.07 3.76
CA PRO A 573 14.72 -35.23 2.44
C PRO A 573 13.47 -34.35 2.32
N GLY A 574 13.41 -33.50 1.29
CA GLY A 574 12.31 -32.55 1.07
C GLY A 574 12.61 -31.12 1.51
N ASP A 575 13.67 -30.85 2.29
CA ASP A 575 14.08 -29.48 2.62
C ASP A 575 14.50 -28.69 1.37
N GLU A 576 15.10 -29.37 0.39
CA GLU A 576 15.46 -28.76 -0.89
C GLU A 576 14.21 -28.34 -1.69
N ASP A 577 13.13 -29.13 -1.65
CA ASP A 577 11.87 -28.76 -2.30
C ASP A 577 11.26 -27.48 -1.71
N VAL A 578 11.53 -27.20 -0.43
CA VAL A 578 11.07 -26.03 0.30
C VAL A 578 11.98 -24.82 0.11
N LEU A 579 13.30 -25.04 0.07
CA LEU A 579 14.32 -23.97 0.09
C LEU A 579 15.03 -23.77 -1.25
N GLY A 580 14.92 -24.70 -2.20
CA GLY A 580 15.69 -24.71 -3.45
C GLY A 580 15.57 -23.42 -4.26
N PHE A 581 14.38 -22.82 -4.25
CA PHE A 581 14.12 -21.57 -4.98
C PHE A 581 15.04 -20.40 -4.54
N LEU A 582 15.58 -20.42 -3.31
CA LEU A 582 16.50 -19.38 -2.84
C LEU A 582 17.81 -19.36 -3.63
N GLY A 583 18.26 -20.52 -4.14
CA GLY A 583 19.46 -20.66 -4.97
C GLY A 583 19.19 -20.52 -6.49
N GLU A 584 17.94 -20.52 -6.91
CA GLU A 584 17.58 -20.44 -8.34
C GLU A 584 17.54 -19.02 -8.89
N ARG A 585 17.35 -18.02 -8.03
CA ARG A 585 17.26 -16.63 -8.46
C ARG A 585 18.64 -16.07 -8.82
N PRO A 586 18.73 -15.34 -9.94
CA PRO A 586 19.98 -14.65 -10.30
C PRO A 586 20.28 -13.52 -9.32
N THR A 587 21.52 -13.04 -9.34
CA THR A 587 21.91 -11.77 -8.70
C THR A 587 21.40 -10.58 -9.51
N LEU A 588 21.35 -9.37 -8.91
CA LEU A 588 20.98 -8.14 -9.63
C LEU A 588 21.93 -7.87 -10.82
N VAL A 589 23.20 -8.22 -10.70
CA VAL A 589 24.19 -8.08 -11.78
C VAL A 589 23.88 -9.02 -12.94
N GLU A 590 23.59 -10.28 -12.66
CA GLU A 590 23.21 -11.26 -13.70
C GLU A 590 21.90 -10.84 -14.41
N VAL A 591 20.95 -10.26 -13.67
CA VAL A 591 19.73 -9.71 -14.29
C VAL A 591 20.07 -8.54 -15.22
N GLU A 592 20.99 -7.66 -14.85
CA GLU A 592 21.45 -6.56 -15.72
C GLU A 592 22.09 -7.08 -17.00
N GLU A 593 22.93 -8.09 -16.90
CA GLU A 593 23.56 -8.74 -18.05
C GLU A 593 22.53 -9.39 -18.97
N MET A 594 21.54 -10.10 -18.42
CA MET A 594 20.45 -10.71 -19.20
C MET A 594 19.63 -9.65 -19.96
N LEU A 595 19.25 -8.56 -19.31
CA LEU A 595 18.50 -7.47 -19.95
C LEU A 595 19.36 -6.73 -20.97
N GLY A 596 20.64 -6.47 -20.68
CA GLY A 596 21.59 -5.83 -21.60
C GLY A 596 21.80 -6.63 -22.88
N SER A 597 21.98 -7.95 -22.75
CA SER A 597 22.15 -8.87 -23.87
C SER A 597 20.91 -8.89 -24.77
N PHE A 598 19.71 -8.88 -24.19
CA PHE A 598 18.47 -8.84 -24.95
C PHE A 598 18.29 -7.50 -25.69
N VAL A 599 18.57 -6.37 -25.06
CA VAL A 599 18.50 -5.05 -25.71
C VAL A 599 19.46 -4.98 -26.89
N LYS A 600 20.69 -5.46 -26.72
CA LYS A 600 21.68 -5.51 -27.80
C LYS A 600 21.19 -6.35 -29.00
N ALA A 601 20.64 -7.53 -28.72
CA ALA A 601 20.10 -8.40 -29.78
C ALA A 601 18.95 -7.76 -30.59
N ILE A 602 18.11 -6.93 -29.94
CA ILE A 602 17.07 -6.17 -30.63
C ILE A 602 17.71 -5.11 -31.56
N MET A 603 18.67 -4.34 -31.06
CA MET A 603 19.33 -3.29 -31.84
C MET A 603 20.02 -3.87 -33.07
N ASP A 604 20.77 -4.95 -32.90
CA ASP A 604 21.45 -5.64 -34.01
C ASP A 604 20.44 -6.16 -35.06
N SER A 605 19.24 -6.56 -34.64
CA SER A 605 18.18 -7.06 -35.56
C SER A 605 17.42 -5.94 -36.29
N THR A 606 17.48 -4.69 -35.81
CA THR A 606 16.85 -3.54 -36.49
C THR A 606 17.77 -2.83 -37.47
N GLU A 607 19.08 -3.07 -37.39
CA GLU A 607 20.09 -2.54 -38.31
C GLU A 607 20.39 -3.49 -39.50
N SER A 608 19.94 -4.74 -39.44
CA SER A 608 20.00 -5.75 -40.52
C SER A 608 18.71 -5.77 -41.33
#